data_ccf93565823c083abb2714403c329a40
#
_entry.id   ccf93565823c083abb2714403c329a40
#
_cell.length_a   1.000
_cell.length_b   1.000
_cell.length_c   1.000
_cell.angle_alpha   90.00
_cell.angle_beta   90.00
_cell.angle_gamma   90.00
#
_symmetry.space_group_name_H-M   'P 1'
#
loop_
_entity.id
_entity.type
_entity.pdbx_description
1 polymer ?
#
loop_
_entity_poly.entity_id
_entity_poly.type
_entity_poly.pdbx_seq_one_letter_code
_entity_poly.pdbx_strand_id
1 'polypeptide(L)'
;GNIRVGFLFRSDRDVEFIDRPGGGPTTETTIVAHPSGPRLSSSPGRIGTRSAAFDDTRKSLVGEFRARGKKLFVIVNHFSSKTDDQPLFGPAQPPARLSEIARHGQAQVVHSFVADLLAADPNANVIVLGDINDFEFSETVDILEAGGVLHTLVKDLPPAERYSYVFEGNSQVLDQILFSPNLANHFPHDYDVAHVNSEFADAIQASDHEPSVTRIDVRGRPTPKP
;
A
#
# COMPACT_ATOMS: atom_id res chain seq x y z
N GLY A 1 -2.35 -19.04 -10.93
CA GLY A 1 -1.69 -17.96 -11.68
C GLY A 1 -0.55 -17.33 -10.87
N ASN A 2 0.44 -16.77 -11.55
CA ASN A 2 1.57 -16.13 -10.88
C ASN A 2 1.35 -14.61 -10.87
N ILE A 3 0.50 -14.14 -9.99
CA ILE A 3 0.24 -12.69 -9.81
C ILE A 3 1.43 -12.07 -9.08
N ARG A 4 1.94 -10.96 -9.58
CA ARG A 4 3.12 -10.27 -9.05
C ARG A 4 2.81 -8.81 -8.77
N VAL A 5 3.54 -8.23 -7.81
CA VAL A 5 3.59 -6.79 -7.58
C VAL A 5 4.85 -6.22 -8.22
N GLY A 6 4.80 -4.97 -8.69
CA GLY A 6 5.92 -4.33 -9.38
C GLY A 6 5.79 -2.81 -9.41
N PHE A 7 6.86 -2.16 -9.87
CA PHE A 7 6.89 -0.72 -10.08
C PHE A 7 7.01 -0.42 -11.58
N LEU A 8 6.19 0.51 -12.06
CA LEU A 8 6.36 1.18 -13.34
C LEU A 8 6.53 2.67 -13.08
N PHE A 9 7.52 3.30 -13.69
CA PHE A 9 7.79 4.73 -13.48
C PHE A 9 8.29 5.39 -14.76
N ARG A 10 8.12 6.71 -14.83
CA ARG A 10 8.59 7.54 -15.93
C ARG A 10 9.83 8.31 -15.54
N SER A 11 10.98 7.91 -16.05
CA SER A 11 12.26 8.57 -15.78
C SER A 11 12.37 9.97 -16.42
N ASP A 12 11.50 10.27 -17.41
CA ASP A 12 11.42 11.58 -18.07
C ASP A 12 10.55 12.61 -17.28
N ARG A 13 10.12 12.28 -16.06
CA ARG A 13 9.27 13.13 -15.20
C ARG A 13 9.91 13.47 -13.85
N ASP A 14 11.23 13.59 -13.80
CA ASP A 14 12.00 13.84 -12.58
C ASP A 14 11.75 12.78 -11.49
N VAL A 15 11.45 11.53 -11.90
CA VAL A 15 11.35 10.38 -11.03
C VAL A 15 12.51 9.44 -11.30
N GLU A 16 13.32 9.22 -10.29
CA GLU A 16 14.47 8.31 -10.31
C GLU A 16 14.20 7.11 -9.39
N PHE A 17 14.40 5.91 -9.89
CA PHE A 17 14.45 4.72 -9.06
C PHE A 17 15.88 4.54 -8.52
N ILE A 18 16.00 4.37 -7.21
CA ILE A 18 17.30 4.15 -6.57
C ILE A 18 17.56 2.65 -6.49
N ASP A 19 18.26 2.14 -7.47
CA ASP A 19 18.62 0.72 -7.51
C ASP A 19 19.71 0.39 -6.46
N ARG A 20 19.43 -0.68 -5.68
CA ARG A 20 20.40 -1.31 -4.77
C ARG A 20 20.30 -2.82 -4.95
N PRO A 21 21.20 -3.41 -5.75
CA PRO A 21 21.18 -4.84 -6.05
C PRO A 21 21.37 -5.68 -4.78
N GLY A 22 20.97 -6.95 -4.85
CA GLY A 22 21.11 -7.92 -3.73
C GLY A 22 19.75 -8.40 -3.19
N GLY A 23 18.63 -7.77 -3.62
CA GLY A 23 17.29 -8.27 -3.32
C GLY A 23 16.98 -9.54 -4.12
N GLY A 24 16.36 -10.53 -3.45
CA GLY A 24 15.89 -11.78 -4.05
C GLY A 24 14.53 -12.18 -3.47
N PRO A 25 13.90 -13.24 -3.99
CA PRO A 25 12.57 -13.64 -3.56
C PRO A 25 12.52 -14.08 -2.09
N THR A 26 13.65 -14.49 -1.51
CA THR A 26 13.79 -14.94 -0.12
C THR A 26 14.73 -14.05 0.72
N THR A 27 15.24 -12.97 0.13
CA THR A 27 16.14 -12.03 0.81
C THR A 27 15.33 -10.92 1.46
N GLU A 28 15.35 -10.84 2.77
CA GLU A 28 14.71 -9.77 3.55
C GLU A 28 15.41 -8.45 3.31
N THR A 29 14.65 -7.42 2.96
CA THR A 29 15.16 -6.05 2.93
C THR A 29 15.07 -5.44 4.30
N THR A 30 16.14 -4.79 4.73
CA THR A 30 16.27 -4.11 6.03
C THR A 30 16.53 -2.63 5.84
N ILE A 31 16.32 -1.87 6.92
CA ILE A 31 16.60 -0.44 6.98
C ILE A 31 18.04 -0.27 7.46
N VAL A 32 18.81 0.50 6.71
CA VAL A 32 20.22 0.78 6.99
C VAL A 32 20.38 2.26 7.34
N ALA A 33 20.99 2.55 8.47
CA ALA A 33 21.31 3.92 8.88
C ALA A 33 22.34 4.54 7.90
N HIS A 34 22.12 5.79 7.53
CA HIS A 34 23.04 6.54 6.66
C HIS A 34 22.99 8.03 7.02
N PRO A 35 24.09 8.79 6.86
CA PRO A 35 24.12 10.22 7.19
C PRO A 35 23.07 11.09 6.48
N SER A 36 22.59 10.68 5.30
CA SER A 36 21.54 11.38 4.54
C SER A 36 20.12 10.79 4.77
N GLY A 37 19.88 10.20 5.93
CA GLY A 37 18.65 9.49 6.29
C GLY A 37 18.65 8.01 5.89
N PRO A 38 17.67 7.23 6.38
CA PRO A 38 17.62 5.78 6.20
C PRO A 38 17.66 5.37 4.74
N ARG A 39 18.18 4.17 4.49
CA ARG A 39 18.23 3.51 3.17
C ARG A 39 17.74 2.08 3.29
N LEU A 40 17.27 1.52 2.18
CA LEU A 40 17.02 0.09 2.09
C LEU A 40 18.34 -0.66 1.87
N SER A 41 18.48 -1.87 2.43
CA SER A 41 19.61 -2.75 2.15
C SER A 41 19.59 -3.26 0.70
N SER A 42 18.39 -3.41 0.10
CA SER A 42 18.15 -3.69 -1.32
C SER A 42 16.93 -2.94 -1.84
N SER A 43 16.99 -2.45 -3.07
CA SER A 43 15.91 -1.71 -3.75
C SER A 43 15.92 -2.06 -5.24
N PRO A 44 14.92 -2.75 -5.78
CA PRO A 44 13.75 -3.23 -5.06
C PRO A 44 14.11 -4.35 -4.08
N GLY A 45 13.36 -4.44 -2.99
CA GLY A 45 13.54 -5.45 -1.96
C GLY A 45 12.22 -6.07 -1.51
N ARG A 46 12.29 -7.18 -0.75
CA ARG A 46 11.12 -7.87 -0.23
C ARG A 46 11.03 -7.67 1.28
N ILE A 47 9.79 -7.47 1.76
CA ILE A 47 9.46 -7.41 3.19
C ILE A 47 8.68 -8.67 3.55
N GLY A 48 8.95 -9.22 4.73
CA GLY A 48 8.22 -10.37 5.26
C GLY A 48 8.61 -11.71 4.65
N THR A 49 9.82 -11.84 4.09
CA THR A 49 10.28 -13.08 3.46
C THR A 49 10.40 -14.26 4.43
N ARG A 50 10.44 -13.99 5.74
CA ARG A 50 10.55 -14.97 6.82
C ARG A 50 9.27 -15.09 7.65
N SER A 51 8.23 -14.33 7.32
CA SER A 51 6.96 -14.35 8.05
C SER A 51 6.02 -15.38 7.47
N ALA A 52 5.47 -16.24 8.32
CA ALA A 52 4.44 -17.20 7.94
C ALA A 52 3.18 -16.54 7.35
N ALA A 53 2.92 -15.28 7.65
CA ALA A 53 1.83 -14.53 7.05
C ALA A 53 1.96 -14.37 5.52
N PHE A 54 3.17 -14.55 4.99
CA PHE A 54 3.46 -14.51 3.55
C PHE A 54 3.77 -15.88 2.94
N ASP A 55 3.53 -16.99 3.66
CA ASP A 55 3.68 -18.32 3.09
C ASP A 55 2.69 -18.49 1.94
N ASP A 56 3.15 -19.08 0.84
CA ASP A 56 2.41 -19.29 -0.40
C ASP A 56 1.75 -18.06 -1.03
N THR A 57 2.10 -16.85 -0.55
CA THR A 57 1.58 -15.57 -1.06
C THR A 57 2.68 -14.66 -1.61
N ARG A 58 2.27 -13.53 -2.20
CA ARG A 58 3.16 -12.46 -2.68
C ARG A 58 3.72 -11.69 -1.50
N LYS A 59 5.04 -11.61 -1.37
CA LYS A 59 5.72 -10.76 -0.39
C LYS A 59 5.59 -9.30 -0.82
N SER A 60 5.40 -8.40 0.13
CA SER A 60 5.41 -6.96 -0.13
C SER A 60 6.71 -6.53 -0.79
N LEU A 61 6.63 -5.66 -1.80
CA LEU A 61 7.78 -5.14 -2.53
C LEU A 61 8.02 -3.70 -2.12
N VAL A 62 9.24 -3.39 -1.69
CA VAL A 62 9.64 -2.03 -1.35
C VAL A 62 10.71 -1.50 -2.30
N GLY A 63 10.63 -0.22 -2.64
CA GLY A 63 11.62 0.48 -3.46
C GLY A 63 11.89 1.88 -2.94
N GLU A 64 13.14 2.34 -3.12
CA GLU A 64 13.50 3.74 -2.95
C GLU A 64 13.36 4.49 -4.27
N PHE A 65 12.75 5.65 -4.21
CA PHE A 65 12.63 6.59 -5.32
C PHE A 65 13.10 7.97 -4.91
N ARG A 66 13.43 8.77 -5.91
CA ARG A 66 13.60 10.21 -5.73
C ARG A 66 12.71 10.95 -6.73
N ALA A 67 11.83 11.80 -6.23
CA ALA A 67 11.00 12.67 -7.04
C ALA A 67 11.40 14.12 -6.77
N ARG A 68 11.91 14.83 -7.78
CA ARG A 68 12.40 16.21 -7.64
C ARG A 68 13.30 16.43 -6.43
N GLY A 69 14.21 15.49 -6.19
CA GLY A 69 15.14 15.52 -5.06
C GLY A 69 14.61 15.04 -3.72
N LYS A 70 13.30 14.80 -3.57
CA LYS A 70 12.70 14.22 -2.36
C LYS A 70 12.78 12.70 -2.40
N LYS A 71 13.30 12.10 -1.34
CA LYS A 71 13.32 10.63 -1.18
C LYS A 71 11.92 10.14 -0.85
N LEU A 72 11.53 9.04 -1.46
CA LEU A 72 10.27 8.33 -1.24
C LEU A 72 10.57 6.83 -1.06
N PHE A 73 9.92 6.21 -0.08
CA PHE A 73 9.86 4.76 0.06
C PHE A 73 8.47 4.32 -0.39
N VAL A 74 8.41 3.43 -1.37
CA VAL A 74 7.13 2.94 -1.90
C VAL A 74 7.02 1.46 -1.64
N ILE A 75 5.96 1.04 -0.95
CA ILE A 75 5.68 -0.34 -0.58
C ILE A 75 4.41 -0.79 -1.32
N VAL A 76 4.57 -1.74 -2.24
CA VAL A 76 3.46 -2.29 -3.01
C VAL A 76 3.04 -3.64 -2.43
N ASN A 77 1.74 -3.78 -2.22
CA ASN A 77 1.14 -4.95 -1.60
C ASN A 77 0.11 -5.61 -2.52
N HIS A 78 -0.11 -6.89 -2.32
CA HIS A 78 -1.28 -7.63 -2.71
C HIS A 78 -1.48 -8.70 -1.65
N PHE A 79 -2.30 -8.40 -0.65
CA PHE A 79 -2.54 -9.27 0.50
C PHE A 79 -3.40 -10.48 0.14
N SER A 80 -3.57 -11.40 1.08
CA SER A 80 -4.37 -12.61 0.90
C SER A 80 -5.82 -12.27 0.60
N SER A 81 -6.35 -12.86 -0.47
CA SER A 81 -7.75 -12.67 -0.89
C SER A 81 -8.73 -13.34 0.06
N LYS A 82 -10.01 -12.99 -0.06
CA LYS A 82 -11.11 -13.58 0.73
C LYS A 82 -11.65 -14.91 0.13
N THR A 83 -11.01 -15.47 -0.88
CA THR A 83 -11.52 -16.59 -1.68
C THR A 83 -11.83 -17.85 -0.84
N ASP A 84 -11.08 -18.10 0.22
CA ASP A 84 -11.21 -19.29 1.07
C ASP A 84 -12.05 -19.04 2.34
N ASP A 85 -12.61 -17.84 2.48
CA ASP A 85 -13.49 -17.52 3.62
C ASP A 85 -14.88 -18.14 3.42
N GLN A 86 -15.53 -18.51 4.52
CA GLN A 86 -16.91 -18.97 4.47
C GLN A 86 -17.85 -17.81 4.06
N PRO A 87 -18.91 -18.11 3.28
CA PRO A 87 -19.88 -17.11 2.89
C PRO A 87 -20.48 -16.39 4.11
N LEU A 88 -20.60 -15.07 4.03
CA LEU A 88 -21.07 -14.21 5.13
C LEU A 88 -22.46 -14.65 5.63
N PHE A 89 -23.34 -15.07 4.70
CA PHE A 89 -24.70 -15.55 4.99
C PHE A 89 -24.84 -17.08 4.83
N GLY A 90 -23.73 -17.82 5.00
CA GLY A 90 -23.71 -19.28 4.94
C GLY A 90 -24.31 -19.94 6.18
N PRO A 91 -24.42 -21.28 6.18
CA PRO A 91 -24.99 -22.05 7.29
C PRO A 91 -24.15 -22.03 8.58
N ALA A 92 -22.84 -21.72 8.47
CA ALA A 92 -21.95 -21.56 9.61
C ALA A 92 -22.01 -20.11 10.11
N GLN A 93 -22.36 -19.92 11.41
CA GLN A 93 -22.44 -18.59 12.02
C GLN A 93 -21.75 -18.61 13.41
N PRO A 94 -20.78 -17.69 13.64
CA PRO A 94 -20.20 -16.77 12.66
C PRO A 94 -19.38 -17.51 11.58
N PRO A 95 -19.25 -16.94 10.36
CA PRO A 95 -18.45 -17.56 9.30
C PRO A 95 -16.98 -17.55 9.68
N ALA A 96 -16.25 -18.62 9.34
CA ALA A 96 -14.81 -18.65 9.50
C ALA A 96 -14.15 -17.78 8.40
N ARG A 97 -13.30 -16.84 8.82
CA ARG A 97 -12.56 -15.90 7.96
C ARG A 97 -11.06 -16.14 8.11
N LEU A 98 -10.61 -17.30 7.61
CA LEU A 98 -9.21 -17.72 7.76
C LEU A 98 -8.22 -16.80 7.01
N SER A 99 -8.65 -16.24 5.88
CA SER A 99 -7.84 -15.29 5.11
C SER A 99 -7.56 -13.99 5.90
N GLU A 100 -8.45 -13.59 6.79
CA GLU A 100 -8.29 -12.41 7.64
C GLU A 100 -7.08 -12.54 8.57
N ILE A 101 -6.82 -13.74 9.11
CA ILE A 101 -5.64 -14.01 9.95
C ILE A 101 -4.34 -13.74 9.17
N ALA A 102 -4.29 -14.18 7.91
CA ALA A 102 -3.14 -13.92 7.05
C ALA A 102 -3.00 -12.42 6.75
N ARG A 103 -4.10 -11.72 6.42
CA ARG A 103 -4.07 -10.26 6.16
C ARG A 103 -3.62 -9.47 7.39
N HIS A 104 -4.11 -9.79 8.59
CA HIS A 104 -3.65 -9.14 9.83
C HIS A 104 -2.15 -9.33 10.04
N GLY A 105 -1.64 -10.56 9.82
CA GLY A 105 -0.20 -10.83 9.90
C GLY A 105 0.60 -10.07 8.84
N GLN A 106 0.10 -9.97 7.60
CA GLN A 106 0.72 -9.21 6.53
C GLN A 106 0.73 -7.71 6.85
N ALA A 107 -0.39 -7.17 7.33
CA ALA A 107 -0.50 -5.78 7.78
C ALA A 107 0.48 -5.47 8.91
N GLN A 108 0.60 -6.35 9.91
CA GLN A 108 1.54 -6.19 11.02
C GLN A 108 3.00 -6.13 10.55
N VAL A 109 3.39 -6.95 9.57
CA VAL A 109 4.75 -6.94 9.01
C VAL A 109 5.02 -5.62 8.29
N VAL A 110 4.08 -5.16 7.47
CA VAL A 110 4.22 -3.89 6.74
C VAL A 110 4.24 -2.71 7.72
N HIS A 111 3.31 -2.68 8.69
CA HIS A 111 3.28 -1.68 9.74
C HIS A 111 4.61 -1.59 10.49
N SER A 112 5.15 -2.74 10.95
CA SER A 112 6.43 -2.77 11.67
C SER A 112 7.57 -2.20 10.84
N PHE A 113 7.63 -2.54 9.54
CA PHE A 113 8.65 -2.00 8.64
C PHE A 113 8.52 -0.48 8.47
N VAL A 114 7.29 0.05 8.35
CA VAL A 114 7.05 1.51 8.27
C VAL A 114 7.41 2.18 9.60
N ALA A 115 7.02 1.60 10.73
CA ALA A 115 7.37 2.11 12.05
C ALA A 115 8.89 2.21 12.26
N ASP A 116 9.65 1.19 11.83
CA ASP A 116 11.12 1.21 11.86
C ASP A 116 11.71 2.29 10.96
N LEU A 117 11.13 2.53 9.76
CA LEU A 117 11.53 3.64 8.89
C LEU A 117 11.31 5.00 9.58
N LEU A 118 10.14 5.19 10.21
CA LEU A 118 9.81 6.43 10.91
C LEU A 118 10.61 6.60 12.21
N ALA A 119 10.98 5.51 12.87
CA ALA A 119 11.89 5.56 14.01
C ALA A 119 13.30 6.02 13.59
N ALA A 120 13.77 5.62 12.40
CA ALA A 120 15.04 6.05 11.83
C ALA A 120 15.01 7.49 11.27
N ASP A 121 13.87 7.92 10.74
CA ASP A 121 13.62 9.27 10.26
C ASP A 121 12.11 9.61 10.38
N PRO A 122 11.71 10.38 11.39
CA PRO A 122 10.29 10.76 11.58
C PRO A 122 9.70 11.55 10.39
N ASN A 123 10.53 12.10 9.51
CA ASN A 123 10.12 12.82 8.32
C ASN A 123 10.24 11.96 7.05
N ALA A 124 10.42 10.64 7.17
CA ALA A 124 10.46 9.77 6.00
C ALA A 124 9.16 9.83 5.22
N ASN A 125 9.28 9.99 3.88
CA ASN A 125 8.13 9.94 2.98
C ASN A 125 7.89 8.49 2.59
N VAL A 126 6.84 7.89 3.14
CA VAL A 126 6.46 6.50 2.88
C VAL A 126 5.09 6.46 2.23
N ILE A 127 4.97 5.71 1.16
CA ILE A 127 3.72 5.38 0.48
C ILE A 127 3.54 3.87 0.58
N VAL A 128 2.44 3.43 1.18
CA VAL A 128 2.00 2.03 1.16
C VAL A 128 0.80 1.96 0.24
N LEU A 129 0.79 1.04 -0.73
CA LEU A 129 -0.29 0.96 -1.70
C LEU A 129 -0.52 -0.47 -2.20
N GLY A 130 -1.65 -0.67 -2.86
CA GLY A 130 -2.00 -1.88 -3.58
C GLY A 130 -3.32 -2.49 -3.11
N ASP A 131 -3.57 -3.70 -3.58
CA ASP A 131 -4.72 -4.48 -3.16
C ASP A 131 -4.48 -5.06 -1.75
N ILE A 132 -5.11 -4.42 -0.78
CA ILE A 132 -5.05 -4.82 0.65
C ILE A 132 -6.03 -5.98 0.91
N ASN A 133 -6.94 -6.26 -0.04
CA ASN A 133 -7.96 -7.29 0.08
C ASN A 133 -8.84 -7.15 1.33
N ASP A 134 -8.93 -5.94 1.88
CA ASP A 134 -9.79 -5.65 3.02
C ASP A 134 -10.29 -4.21 3.01
N PHE A 135 -11.40 -3.98 3.70
CA PHE A 135 -12.12 -2.72 3.69
C PHE A 135 -11.38 -1.64 4.47
N GLU A 136 -11.64 -0.37 4.12
CA GLU A 136 -11.03 0.78 4.77
C GLU A 136 -11.38 0.92 6.28
N PHE A 137 -12.41 0.21 6.73
CA PHE A 137 -12.86 0.16 8.13
C PHE A 137 -12.50 -1.17 8.83
N SER A 138 -11.69 -2.02 8.19
CA SER A 138 -11.30 -3.34 8.73
C SER A 138 -10.13 -3.24 9.72
N GLU A 139 -10.02 -4.24 10.59
CA GLU A 139 -8.87 -4.40 11.49
C GLU A 139 -7.53 -4.48 10.74
N THR A 140 -7.52 -5.02 9.51
CA THR A 140 -6.33 -5.01 8.64
C THR A 140 -5.80 -3.59 8.41
N VAL A 141 -6.71 -2.64 8.15
CA VAL A 141 -6.34 -1.23 7.94
C VAL A 141 -6.02 -0.54 9.26
N ASP A 142 -6.76 -0.85 10.33
CA ASP A 142 -6.46 -0.32 11.68
C ASP A 142 -5.05 -0.74 12.13
N ILE A 143 -4.62 -1.96 11.81
CA ILE A 143 -3.24 -2.42 12.07
C ILE A 143 -2.23 -1.58 11.27
N LEU A 144 -2.49 -1.32 9.98
CA LEU A 144 -1.60 -0.50 9.15
C LEU A 144 -1.47 0.93 9.67
N GLU A 145 -2.54 1.50 10.20
CA GLU A 145 -2.59 2.88 10.73
C GLU A 145 -2.21 2.99 12.21
N ALA A 146 -2.03 1.87 12.92
CA ALA A 146 -1.78 1.87 14.36
C ALA A 146 -0.64 2.82 14.75
N GLY A 147 -0.82 3.56 15.85
CA GLY A 147 0.15 4.57 16.28
C GLY A 147 0.31 5.77 15.36
N GLY A 148 -0.56 5.93 14.36
CA GLY A 148 -0.55 7.04 13.41
C GLY A 148 0.64 7.02 12.44
N VAL A 149 1.22 5.85 12.17
CA VAL A 149 2.35 5.71 11.23
C VAL A 149 1.94 5.86 9.77
N LEU A 150 0.67 5.64 9.47
CA LEU A 150 0.08 5.78 8.14
C LEU A 150 -1.31 6.42 8.24
N HIS A 151 -1.75 7.04 7.15
CA HIS A 151 -3.10 7.56 6.93
C HIS A 151 -3.64 7.04 5.60
N THR A 152 -4.82 6.46 5.62
CA THR A 152 -5.48 5.85 4.46
C THR A 152 -6.27 6.90 3.67
N LEU A 153 -5.82 7.23 2.46
CA LEU A 153 -6.35 8.34 1.68
C LEU A 153 -7.80 8.16 1.23
N VAL A 154 -8.25 6.92 0.98
CA VAL A 154 -9.63 6.67 0.58
C VAL A 154 -10.64 7.13 1.62
N LYS A 155 -10.24 7.21 2.91
CA LYS A 155 -11.10 7.72 3.98
C LYS A 155 -11.44 9.21 3.83
N ASP A 156 -10.64 9.94 3.05
CA ASP A 156 -10.86 11.37 2.78
C ASP A 156 -11.93 11.62 1.71
N LEU A 157 -12.29 10.60 0.92
CA LEU A 157 -13.38 10.68 -0.06
C LEU A 157 -14.76 10.54 0.60
N PRO A 158 -15.81 11.10 -0.03
CA PRO A 158 -17.19 10.77 0.32
C PRO A 158 -17.42 9.25 0.23
N PRO A 159 -18.16 8.63 1.17
CA PRO A 159 -18.36 7.17 1.19
C PRO A 159 -18.85 6.56 -0.13
N ALA A 160 -19.67 7.28 -0.89
CA ALA A 160 -20.21 6.81 -2.17
C ALA A 160 -19.15 6.73 -3.30
N GLU A 161 -17.99 7.36 -3.12
CA GLU A 161 -16.91 7.45 -4.13
C GLU A 161 -15.70 6.56 -3.78
N ARG A 162 -15.77 5.81 -2.67
CA ARG A 162 -14.62 5.06 -2.16
C ARG A 162 -14.34 3.73 -2.84
N TYR A 163 -15.34 3.12 -3.51
CA TYR A 163 -15.22 1.74 -3.97
C TYR A 163 -14.17 1.56 -5.09
N SER A 164 -13.41 0.48 -4.99
CA SER A 164 -12.44 0.06 -5.99
C SER A 164 -12.77 -1.30 -6.62
N TYR A 165 -13.83 -1.95 -6.14
CA TYR A 165 -14.24 -3.29 -6.56
C TYR A 165 -15.74 -3.46 -6.36
N VAL A 166 -16.39 -4.22 -7.25
CA VAL A 166 -17.82 -4.59 -7.09
C VAL A 166 -17.95 -6.09 -7.13
N PHE A 167 -18.50 -6.67 -6.06
CA PHE A 167 -18.73 -8.09 -5.94
C PHE A 167 -20.16 -8.39 -5.58
N GLU A 168 -20.86 -9.18 -6.41
CA GLU A 168 -22.28 -9.53 -6.22
C GLU A 168 -23.18 -8.31 -5.93
N GLY A 169 -22.93 -7.21 -6.63
CA GLY A 169 -23.66 -5.95 -6.48
C GLY A 169 -23.28 -5.11 -5.25
N ASN A 170 -22.24 -5.51 -4.52
CA ASN A 170 -21.74 -4.76 -3.37
C ASN A 170 -20.45 -4.02 -3.73
N SER A 171 -20.47 -2.70 -3.61
CA SER A 171 -19.30 -1.85 -3.75
C SER A 171 -18.37 -2.01 -2.56
N GLN A 172 -17.09 -2.26 -2.81
CA GLN A 172 -16.07 -2.57 -1.81
C GLN A 172 -14.81 -1.73 -2.05
N VAL A 173 -14.11 -1.38 -0.96
CA VAL A 173 -12.77 -0.78 -1.01
C VAL A 173 -11.77 -1.90 -0.76
N LEU A 174 -10.99 -2.28 -1.76
CA LEU A 174 -9.93 -3.28 -1.63
C LEU A 174 -8.56 -2.68 -1.93
N ASP A 175 -8.50 -1.76 -2.89
CA ASP A 175 -7.27 -1.08 -3.31
C ASP A 175 -7.12 0.22 -2.53
N GLN A 176 -5.98 0.40 -1.89
CA GLN A 176 -5.77 1.53 -1.00
C GLN A 176 -4.39 2.15 -1.19
N ILE A 177 -4.31 3.46 -0.92
CA ILE A 177 -3.06 4.21 -0.82
C ILE A 177 -3.00 4.86 0.55
N LEU A 178 -1.89 4.61 1.27
CA LEU A 178 -1.66 5.15 2.60
C LEU A 178 -0.36 5.97 2.61
N PHE A 179 -0.39 7.10 3.29
CA PHE A 179 0.76 8.01 3.42
C PHE A 179 1.30 8.05 4.84
N SER A 180 2.63 8.16 4.98
CA SER A 180 3.24 8.53 6.24
C SER A 180 2.85 9.95 6.67
N PRO A 181 2.92 10.29 7.98
CA PRO A 181 2.50 11.60 8.49
C PRO A 181 3.18 12.78 7.80
N ASN A 182 4.46 12.64 7.41
CA ASN A 182 5.14 13.72 6.72
C ASN A 182 4.53 14.01 5.35
N LEU A 183 4.18 12.97 4.56
CA LEU A 183 3.48 13.16 3.29
C LEU A 183 2.09 13.74 3.48
N ALA A 184 1.30 13.15 4.37
CA ALA A 184 -0.09 13.54 4.60
C ALA A 184 -0.22 15.00 5.08
N ASN A 185 0.69 15.46 5.95
CA ASN A 185 0.55 16.76 6.61
C ASN A 185 1.30 17.91 5.89
N HIS A 186 2.39 17.62 5.17
CA HIS A 186 3.27 18.67 4.65
C HIS A 186 3.28 18.78 3.12
N PHE A 187 2.70 17.80 2.40
CA PHE A 187 2.64 17.84 0.94
C PHE A 187 1.18 17.94 0.47
N PRO A 188 0.83 19.00 -0.31
CA PRO A 188 -0.47 19.04 -0.94
C PRO A 188 -0.67 17.81 -1.83
N HIS A 189 -1.80 17.16 -1.66
CA HIS A 189 -2.15 15.97 -2.45
C HIS A 189 -3.65 15.91 -2.68
N ASP A 190 -4.02 15.20 -3.74
CA ASP A 190 -5.39 14.83 -4.05
C ASP A 190 -5.43 13.30 -4.20
N TYR A 191 -6.55 12.70 -3.90
CA TYR A 191 -6.80 11.27 -4.08
C TYR A 191 -8.13 11.05 -4.77
N ASP A 192 -8.20 10.04 -5.63
CA ASP A 192 -9.40 9.68 -6.35
C ASP A 192 -9.39 8.17 -6.68
N VAL A 193 -10.57 7.59 -6.87
CA VAL A 193 -10.76 6.28 -7.48
C VAL A 193 -11.36 6.50 -8.85
N ALA A 194 -10.63 6.13 -9.89
CA ALA A 194 -11.08 6.37 -11.26
C ALA A 194 -12.01 5.23 -11.70
N HIS A 195 -13.33 5.49 -11.67
CA HIS A 195 -14.36 4.52 -12.02
C HIS A 195 -14.41 4.30 -13.55
N VAL A 196 -13.51 3.46 -14.05
CA VAL A 196 -13.34 3.16 -15.49
C VAL A 196 -13.58 1.68 -15.84
N ASN A 197 -13.86 0.85 -14.85
CA ASN A 197 -14.06 -0.59 -15.02
C ASN A 197 -15.43 -1.06 -14.52
N SER A 198 -15.69 -1.03 -13.22
CA SER A 198 -16.88 -1.65 -12.60
C SER A 198 -18.22 -1.06 -13.03
N GLU A 199 -18.23 0.12 -13.63
CA GLU A 199 -19.43 0.74 -14.21
C GLU A 199 -19.75 0.22 -15.62
N PHE A 200 -18.90 -0.61 -16.20
CA PHE A 200 -19.06 -1.17 -17.53
C PHE A 200 -19.34 -2.67 -17.46
N ALA A 201 -19.86 -3.23 -18.54
CA ALA A 201 -20.06 -4.67 -18.63
C ALA A 201 -18.73 -5.43 -18.62
N ASP A 202 -18.65 -6.57 -17.95
CA ASP A 202 -17.43 -7.38 -17.75
C ASP A 202 -16.63 -7.62 -19.03
N ALA A 203 -17.32 -7.77 -20.17
CA ALA A 203 -16.68 -8.02 -21.48
C ALA A 203 -15.80 -6.87 -22.00
N ILE A 204 -15.97 -5.66 -21.46
CA ILE A 204 -15.23 -4.46 -21.89
C ILE A 204 -14.37 -3.85 -20.77
N GLN A 205 -14.40 -4.43 -19.58
CA GLN A 205 -13.53 -4.02 -18.48
C GLN A 205 -12.07 -4.39 -18.77
N ALA A 206 -11.15 -3.52 -18.44
CA ALA A 206 -9.72 -3.83 -18.46
C ALA A 206 -9.27 -4.59 -17.20
N SER A 207 -10.02 -4.45 -16.11
CA SER A 207 -9.81 -5.09 -14.80
C SER A 207 -11.16 -5.15 -14.08
N ASP A 208 -11.30 -6.07 -13.14
CA ASP A 208 -12.38 -6.11 -12.16
C ASP A 208 -12.17 -5.12 -11.00
N HIS A 209 -10.99 -4.49 -10.93
CA HIS A 209 -10.65 -3.44 -9.97
C HIS A 209 -10.58 -2.06 -10.64
N GLU A 210 -10.91 -1.03 -9.85
CA GLU A 210 -10.72 0.38 -10.23
C GLU A 210 -9.33 0.87 -9.85
N PRO A 211 -8.67 1.67 -10.69
CA PRO A 211 -7.39 2.26 -10.32
C PRO A 211 -7.55 3.38 -9.29
N SER A 212 -6.84 3.26 -8.18
CA SER A 212 -6.66 4.34 -7.22
C SER A 212 -5.55 5.28 -7.68
N VAL A 213 -5.80 6.59 -7.65
CA VAL A 213 -4.89 7.61 -8.14
C VAL A 213 -4.63 8.66 -7.06
N THR A 214 -3.36 9.03 -6.87
CA THR A 214 -3.00 10.19 -6.04
C THR A 214 -2.04 11.11 -6.78
N ARG A 215 -2.24 12.40 -6.63
CA ARG A 215 -1.32 13.43 -7.09
C ARG A 215 -0.68 14.11 -5.88
N ILE A 216 0.64 14.20 -5.86
CA ILE A 216 1.40 14.80 -4.76
C ILE A 216 2.22 15.98 -5.31
N ASP A 217 2.08 17.17 -4.71
CA ASP A 217 3.02 18.27 -4.97
C ASP A 217 4.25 18.13 -4.07
N VAL A 218 5.27 17.44 -4.59
CA VAL A 218 6.52 17.18 -3.86
C VAL A 218 7.36 18.44 -3.56
N ARG A 219 6.95 19.62 -4.02
CA ARG A 219 7.57 20.91 -3.62
C ARG A 219 7.21 21.28 -2.18
N GLY A 220 6.15 20.69 -1.65
CA GLY A 220 5.61 20.99 -0.33
C GLY A 220 4.80 22.29 -0.29
N ARG A 221 4.12 22.52 0.83
CA ARG A 221 3.44 23.80 1.06
C ARG A 221 4.48 24.91 1.25
N PRO A 222 4.28 26.09 0.66
CA PRO A 222 5.07 27.25 1.05
C PRO A 222 4.90 27.46 2.57
N THR A 223 6.00 27.48 3.31
CA THR A 223 5.94 27.94 4.71
C THR A 223 5.34 29.36 4.70
N PRO A 224 4.32 29.67 5.52
CA PRO A 224 3.88 31.04 5.67
C PRO A 224 5.12 31.87 6.04
N LYS A 225 5.40 32.93 5.29
CA LYS A 225 6.42 33.89 5.72
C LYS A 225 5.97 34.48 7.05
N PRO A 226 6.88 34.60 8.04
CA PRO A 226 6.59 35.22 9.33
C PRO A 226 6.14 36.68 9.16
#